data_23f70510b71eb53969e0a1b63f999c61
#
_entry.id   23f70510b71eb53969e0a1b63f999c61
#
_cell.length_a   1.000
_cell.length_b   1.000
_cell.length_c   1.000
_cell.angle_alpha   90.00
_cell.angle_beta   90.00
_cell.angle_gamma   90.00
#
_symmetry.space_group_name_H-M   'P 1'
#
loop_
_entity.id
_entity.type
_entity.pdbx_description
1 polymer ?
#
loop_
_entity_poly.entity_id
_entity_poly.type
_entity_poly.pdbx_seq_one_letter_code
_entity_poly.pdbx_strand_id
1 'polypeptide(L)'
;MSEKVIRQQYDQMADSYDQRWNAYIAKSLSALKNWAEIAPEATVLDIGCGTGGFEQLLLTENPQQVITGVDISAEMLLVAQQKCRNYSHVSFQNVSVSNLPFIDNSFDVIVSASTFHYFDDPHAALIEIRRVLKPEGKVFILDWCKDYLSCQICDFILKFVDPAYKQCYTQKEFHSLLRSAYFDIERVTKFRFSVVWGMMIAEVTPQTLHDSV
;
A
#
# COMPACT_ATOMS: atom_id res chain seq x y z
N MET A 1 10.54 17.64 -0.42
CA MET A 1 10.08 18.21 -1.72
C MET A 1 9.10 17.28 -2.42
N SER A 2 9.11 16.01 -2.14
CA SER A 2 8.41 14.99 -2.92
C SER A 2 6.95 14.79 -2.55
N GLU A 3 6.55 14.62 -1.28
CA GLU A 3 5.13 14.41 -0.93
C GLU A 3 4.21 15.49 -1.50
N LYS A 4 4.67 16.76 -1.51
CA LYS A 4 3.90 17.86 -2.13
C LYS A 4 3.70 17.65 -3.63
N VAL A 5 4.73 17.16 -4.34
CA VAL A 5 4.65 16.90 -5.78
C VAL A 5 3.73 15.71 -6.05
N ILE A 6 3.87 14.63 -5.29
CA ILE A 6 3.01 13.46 -5.38
C ILE A 6 1.55 13.87 -5.16
N ARG A 7 1.27 14.58 -4.06
CA ARG A 7 -0.07 15.07 -3.74
C ARG A 7 -0.67 15.87 -4.88
N GLN A 8 0.04 16.87 -5.40
CA GLN A 8 -0.46 17.71 -6.50
C GLN A 8 -0.77 16.91 -7.76
N GLN A 9 0.07 15.92 -8.09
CA GLN A 9 -0.12 15.07 -9.25
C GLN A 9 -1.39 14.20 -9.09
N TYR A 10 -1.57 13.58 -7.93
CA TYR A 10 -2.72 12.72 -7.65
C TYR A 10 -4.02 13.51 -7.46
N ASP A 11 -3.96 14.71 -6.84
CA ASP A 11 -5.10 15.62 -6.76
C ASP A 11 -5.65 15.97 -8.17
N GLN A 12 -4.75 16.23 -9.14
CA GLN A 12 -5.15 16.59 -10.51
C GLN A 12 -5.77 15.43 -11.31
N MET A 13 -5.47 14.19 -10.97
CA MET A 13 -5.95 13.04 -11.73
C MET A 13 -7.06 12.25 -11.02
N ALA A 14 -7.47 12.63 -9.82
CA ALA A 14 -8.39 11.86 -8.98
C ALA A 14 -9.67 11.45 -9.70
N ASP A 15 -10.34 12.40 -10.37
CA ASP A 15 -11.61 12.14 -11.07
C ASP A 15 -11.48 11.14 -12.25
N SER A 16 -10.32 11.07 -12.89
CA SER A 16 -10.08 10.22 -14.05
C SER A 16 -9.25 8.98 -13.73
N TYR A 17 -8.75 8.85 -12.50
CA TYR A 17 -7.78 7.83 -12.10
C TYR A 17 -8.28 6.41 -12.35
N ASP A 18 -9.48 6.11 -11.89
CA ASP A 18 -10.06 4.78 -12.05
C ASP A 18 -10.27 4.41 -13.51
N GLN A 19 -10.75 5.34 -14.32
CA GLN A 19 -10.96 5.11 -15.75
C GLN A 19 -9.63 4.85 -16.46
N ARG A 20 -8.62 5.65 -16.14
CA ARG A 20 -7.28 5.57 -16.76
C ARG A 20 -6.56 4.29 -16.41
N TRP A 21 -6.66 3.83 -15.16
CA TRP A 21 -5.92 2.70 -14.62
C TRP A 21 -6.79 1.46 -14.34
N ASN A 22 -8.02 1.41 -14.83
CA ASN A 22 -9.01 0.37 -14.53
C ASN A 22 -8.45 -1.06 -14.58
N ALA A 23 -7.85 -1.45 -15.70
CA ALA A 23 -7.33 -2.81 -15.87
C ALA A 23 -6.14 -3.12 -14.95
N TYR A 24 -5.32 -2.12 -14.64
CA TYR A 24 -4.21 -2.26 -13.69
C TYR A 24 -4.74 -2.43 -12.27
N ILE A 25 -5.61 -1.53 -11.83
CA ILE A 25 -6.22 -1.53 -10.49
C ILE A 25 -6.96 -2.85 -10.26
N ALA A 26 -7.85 -3.23 -11.17
CA ALA A 26 -8.64 -4.45 -11.03
C ALA A 26 -7.77 -5.70 -10.87
N LYS A 27 -6.71 -5.85 -11.68
CA LYS A 27 -5.84 -7.03 -11.64
C LYS A 27 -4.92 -7.04 -10.42
N SER A 28 -4.30 -5.92 -10.10
CA SER A 28 -3.37 -5.82 -8.99
C SER A 28 -4.07 -5.97 -7.64
N LEU A 29 -5.16 -5.26 -7.41
CA LEU A 29 -5.91 -5.32 -6.17
C LEU A 29 -6.62 -6.67 -5.97
N SER A 30 -7.17 -7.27 -7.04
CA SER A 30 -7.74 -8.63 -6.93
C SER A 30 -6.68 -9.66 -6.59
N ALA A 31 -5.48 -9.56 -7.17
CA ALA A 31 -4.37 -10.45 -6.82
C ALA A 31 -3.97 -10.29 -5.35
N LEU A 32 -3.85 -9.05 -4.86
CA LEU A 32 -3.52 -8.77 -3.47
C LEU A 32 -4.60 -9.31 -2.53
N LYS A 33 -5.87 -9.00 -2.78
CA LYS A 33 -7.00 -9.46 -1.96
C LYS A 33 -7.05 -10.98 -1.85
N ASN A 34 -6.94 -11.67 -2.99
CA ASN A 34 -6.99 -13.13 -3.01
C ASN A 34 -5.78 -13.77 -2.32
N TRP A 35 -4.65 -13.09 -2.28
CA TRP A 35 -3.43 -13.57 -1.65
C TRP A 35 -3.38 -13.28 -0.15
N ALA A 36 -3.95 -12.16 0.28
CA ALA A 36 -3.93 -11.69 1.67
C ALA A 36 -4.89 -12.46 2.58
N GLU A 37 -6.00 -12.98 2.06
CA GLU A 37 -7.00 -13.76 2.83
C GLU A 37 -7.37 -13.08 4.16
N ILE A 38 -7.78 -11.79 4.09
CA ILE A 38 -8.07 -10.97 5.28
C ILE A 38 -9.33 -11.48 5.98
N ALA A 39 -9.21 -11.77 7.27
CA ALA A 39 -10.34 -12.21 8.09
C ALA A 39 -11.41 -11.10 8.24
N PRO A 40 -12.71 -11.44 8.18
CA PRO A 40 -13.79 -10.45 8.24
C PRO A 40 -13.81 -9.57 9.49
N GLU A 41 -13.30 -10.07 10.59
CA GLU A 41 -13.23 -9.39 11.89
C GLU A 41 -11.97 -8.51 12.06
N ALA A 42 -11.01 -8.61 11.16
CA ALA A 42 -9.76 -7.87 11.25
C ALA A 42 -9.99 -6.36 11.05
N THR A 43 -9.32 -5.54 11.87
CA THR A 43 -9.22 -4.10 11.63
C THR A 43 -8.13 -3.84 10.59
N VAL A 44 -8.47 -3.17 9.49
CA VAL A 44 -7.59 -2.97 8.33
C VAL A 44 -7.18 -1.51 8.21
N LEU A 45 -5.89 -1.25 7.98
CA LEU A 45 -5.37 0.04 7.53
C LEU A 45 -4.89 -0.11 6.09
N ASP A 46 -5.39 0.71 5.16
CA ASP A 46 -4.88 0.80 3.78
C ASP A 46 -4.06 2.08 3.61
N ILE A 47 -2.77 1.92 3.33
CA ILE A 47 -1.80 3.01 3.18
C ILE A 47 -1.62 3.37 1.72
N GLY A 48 -1.97 4.62 1.37
CA GLY A 48 -2.06 5.08 -0.01
C GLY A 48 -3.28 4.49 -0.69
N CYS A 49 -4.42 4.54 -0.01
CA CYS A 49 -5.68 3.93 -0.44
C CYS A 49 -6.25 4.51 -1.74
N GLY A 50 -5.74 5.67 -2.17
CA GLY A 50 -6.16 6.34 -3.40
C GLY A 50 -7.67 6.57 -3.44
N THR A 51 -8.30 6.07 -4.49
CA THR A 51 -9.73 6.20 -4.72
C THR A 51 -10.60 5.13 -4.03
N GLY A 52 -10.06 4.37 -3.08
CA GLY A 52 -10.82 3.38 -2.31
C GLY A 52 -11.13 2.08 -3.06
N GLY A 53 -10.29 1.71 -4.01
CA GLY A 53 -10.50 0.51 -4.82
C GLY A 53 -10.36 -0.79 -4.04
N PHE A 54 -9.41 -0.85 -3.10
CA PHE A 54 -9.20 -2.04 -2.28
C PHE A 54 -10.31 -2.20 -1.23
N GLU A 55 -10.72 -1.10 -0.62
CA GLU A 55 -11.87 -1.07 0.30
C GLU A 55 -13.12 -1.62 -0.36
N GLN A 56 -13.44 -1.17 -1.59
CA GLN A 56 -14.60 -1.69 -2.31
C GLN A 56 -14.54 -3.20 -2.54
N LEU A 57 -13.35 -3.74 -2.87
CA LEU A 57 -13.18 -5.18 -3.06
C LEU A 57 -13.43 -5.95 -1.75
N LEU A 58 -12.91 -5.49 -0.62
CA LEU A 58 -13.14 -6.12 0.68
C LEU A 58 -14.61 -6.05 1.08
N LEU A 59 -15.23 -4.87 0.95
CA LEU A 59 -16.62 -4.60 1.35
C LEU A 59 -17.65 -5.35 0.50
N THR A 60 -17.30 -5.72 -0.74
CA THR A 60 -18.17 -6.56 -1.57
C THR A 60 -18.38 -7.95 -0.95
N GLU A 61 -17.37 -8.49 -0.28
CA GLU A 61 -17.45 -9.79 0.39
C GLU A 61 -17.84 -9.66 1.87
N ASN A 62 -17.27 -8.66 2.55
CA ASN A 62 -17.47 -8.40 3.97
C ASN A 62 -17.95 -6.96 4.21
N PRO A 63 -19.27 -6.68 4.07
CA PRO A 63 -19.81 -5.33 4.23
C PRO A 63 -19.62 -4.72 5.61
N GLN A 64 -19.27 -5.51 6.62
CA GLN A 64 -19.01 -5.07 7.99
C GLN A 64 -17.51 -4.92 8.31
N GLN A 65 -16.63 -5.11 7.33
CA GLN A 65 -15.18 -4.95 7.53
C GLN A 65 -14.86 -3.56 8.05
N VAL A 66 -14.09 -3.50 9.14
CA VAL A 66 -13.59 -2.22 9.68
C VAL A 66 -12.34 -1.83 8.91
N ILE A 67 -12.41 -0.72 8.16
CA ILE A 67 -11.31 -0.27 7.31
C ILE A 67 -11.03 1.21 7.55
N THR A 68 -9.77 1.56 7.68
CA THR A 68 -9.29 2.94 7.64
C THR A 68 -8.36 3.09 6.45
N GLY A 69 -8.73 3.93 5.48
CA GLY A 69 -7.88 4.31 4.37
C GLY A 69 -7.13 5.60 4.67
N VAL A 70 -5.85 5.66 4.35
CA VAL A 70 -5.05 6.89 4.45
C VAL A 70 -4.38 7.22 3.12
N ASP A 71 -4.39 8.50 2.75
CA ASP A 71 -3.73 8.99 1.56
C ASP A 71 -3.31 10.46 1.75
N ILE A 72 -2.25 10.89 1.06
CA ILE A 72 -1.79 12.27 1.08
C ILE A 72 -2.61 13.19 0.15
N SER A 73 -3.36 12.64 -0.81
CA SER A 73 -4.23 13.35 -1.73
C SER A 73 -5.64 13.47 -1.17
N ALA A 74 -6.08 14.69 -0.87
CA ALA A 74 -7.44 14.94 -0.40
C ALA A 74 -8.49 14.65 -1.48
N GLU A 75 -8.17 14.92 -2.75
CA GLU A 75 -9.08 14.67 -3.87
C GLU A 75 -9.30 13.17 -4.12
N MET A 76 -8.25 12.35 -3.98
CA MET A 76 -8.40 10.89 -4.00
C MET A 76 -9.35 10.41 -2.92
N LEU A 77 -9.19 10.94 -1.70
CA LEU A 77 -10.05 10.57 -0.57
C LEU A 77 -11.51 11.00 -0.75
N LEU A 78 -11.79 12.12 -1.42
CA LEU A 78 -13.16 12.50 -1.77
C LEU A 78 -13.82 11.46 -2.67
N VAL A 79 -13.10 10.93 -3.65
CA VAL A 79 -13.57 9.83 -4.51
C VAL A 79 -13.81 8.55 -3.69
N ALA A 80 -12.86 8.20 -2.82
CA ALA A 80 -12.95 7.03 -1.95
C ALA A 80 -14.17 7.11 -1.00
N GLN A 81 -14.37 8.26 -0.35
CA GLN A 81 -15.53 8.53 0.52
C GLN A 81 -16.85 8.39 -0.24
N GLN A 82 -16.92 8.92 -1.46
CA GLN A 82 -18.12 8.80 -2.29
C GLN A 82 -18.41 7.34 -2.67
N LYS A 83 -17.38 6.56 -2.99
CA LYS A 83 -17.52 5.14 -3.32
C LYS A 83 -17.98 4.31 -2.13
N CYS A 84 -17.44 4.60 -0.94
CA CYS A 84 -17.68 3.81 0.27
C CYS A 84 -18.79 4.42 1.17
N ARG A 85 -19.53 5.44 0.72
CA ARG A 85 -20.50 6.21 1.53
C ARG A 85 -21.59 5.39 2.21
N ASN A 86 -21.89 4.20 1.70
CA ASN A 86 -22.92 3.32 2.25
C ASN A 86 -22.40 2.38 3.35
N TYR A 87 -21.10 2.45 3.68
CA TYR A 87 -20.45 1.58 4.65
C TYR A 87 -19.99 2.40 5.86
N SER A 88 -20.68 2.22 6.99
CA SER A 88 -20.44 3.01 8.22
C SER A 88 -19.13 2.65 8.94
N HIS A 89 -18.55 1.50 8.63
CA HIS A 89 -17.33 1.00 9.25
C HIS A 89 -16.04 1.35 8.49
N VAL A 90 -16.18 2.21 7.48
CA VAL A 90 -15.05 2.69 6.67
C VAL A 90 -14.79 4.16 6.96
N SER A 91 -13.54 4.51 7.18
CA SER A 91 -13.11 5.89 7.38
C SER A 91 -11.90 6.21 6.51
N PHE A 92 -11.75 7.50 6.16
CA PHE A 92 -10.63 7.98 5.36
C PHE A 92 -9.99 9.19 6.01
N GLN A 93 -8.63 9.23 6.04
CA GLN A 93 -7.89 10.31 6.65
C GLN A 93 -6.77 10.81 5.72
N ASN A 94 -6.68 12.13 5.59
CA ASN A 94 -5.62 12.78 4.78
C ASN A 94 -4.36 12.93 5.62
N VAL A 95 -3.47 11.95 5.55
CA VAL A 95 -2.23 11.89 6.33
C VAL A 95 -1.09 11.25 5.54
N SER A 96 0.14 11.55 5.93
CA SER A 96 1.34 10.89 5.42
C SER A 96 1.63 9.62 6.24
N VAL A 97 2.14 8.59 5.56
CA VAL A 97 2.60 7.35 6.20
C VAL A 97 3.76 7.57 7.16
N SER A 98 4.51 8.67 7.00
CA SER A 98 5.64 9.01 7.88
C SER A 98 5.22 9.51 9.28
N ASN A 99 3.93 9.79 9.49
CA ASN A 99 3.38 10.23 10.78
C ASN A 99 1.90 9.86 10.88
N LEU A 100 1.62 8.62 11.20
CA LEU A 100 0.26 8.09 11.31
C LEU A 100 -0.39 8.51 12.64
N PRO A 101 -1.59 9.12 12.63
CA PRO A 101 -2.25 9.65 13.83
C PRO A 101 -3.00 8.55 14.61
N PHE A 102 -2.44 7.35 14.65
CA PHE A 102 -3.00 6.21 15.36
C PHE A 102 -2.12 5.83 16.54
N ILE A 103 -2.74 5.30 17.59
CA ILE A 103 -2.02 4.73 18.71
C ILE A 103 -1.31 3.42 18.30
N ASP A 104 -0.30 3.03 19.07
CA ASP A 104 0.41 1.78 18.84
C ASP A 104 -0.54 0.57 18.87
N ASN A 105 -0.23 -0.45 18.09
CA ASN A 105 -0.97 -1.72 18.07
C ASN A 105 -2.48 -1.59 17.77
N SER A 106 -2.84 -0.75 16.81
CA SER A 106 -4.24 -0.44 16.45
C SER A 106 -4.84 -1.40 15.42
N PHE A 107 -4.02 -1.92 14.50
CA PHE A 107 -4.52 -2.67 13.34
C PHE A 107 -4.06 -4.11 13.33
N ASP A 108 -4.98 -5.01 12.94
CA ASP A 108 -4.68 -6.43 12.72
C ASP A 108 -3.96 -6.64 11.38
N VAL A 109 -4.37 -5.87 10.37
CA VAL A 109 -3.84 -5.96 9.02
C VAL A 109 -3.52 -4.57 8.49
N ILE A 110 -2.36 -4.42 7.88
CA ILE A 110 -1.99 -3.23 7.12
C ILE A 110 -1.72 -3.62 5.67
N VAL A 111 -2.25 -2.83 4.74
CA VAL A 111 -2.08 -3.03 3.30
C VAL A 111 -1.43 -1.80 2.70
N SER A 112 -0.58 -1.99 1.71
CA SER A 112 -0.08 -0.91 0.84
C SER A 112 0.02 -1.45 -0.58
N ALA A 113 -0.73 -0.86 -1.51
CA ALA A 113 -0.83 -1.33 -2.87
C ALA A 113 -0.37 -0.27 -3.87
N SER A 114 0.73 -0.52 -4.58
CA SER A 114 1.27 0.36 -5.65
C SER A 114 1.57 1.79 -5.16
N THR A 115 2.03 1.93 -3.93
CA THR A 115 2.28 3.21 -3.27
C THR A 115 3.71 3.29 -2.71
N PHE A 116 4.28 2.17 -2.32
CA PHE A 116 5.56 2.09 -1.62
C PHE A 116 6.72 2.71 -2.41
N HIS A 117 6.69 2.61 -3.74
CA HIS A 117 7.69 3.20 -4.65
C HIS A 117 7.69 4.74 -4.68
N TYR A 118 6.71 5.39 -4.03
CA TYR A 118 6.64 6.84 -3.86
C TYR A 118 7.17 7.34 -2.51
N PHE A 119 7.39 6.46 -1.53
CA PHE A 119 7.81 6.89 -0.19
C PHE A 119 9.16 7.60 -0.22
N ASP A 120 9.23 8.77 0.43
CA ASP A 120 10.46 9.57 0.53
C ASP A 120 11.50 8.89 1.42
N ASP A 121 11.04 8.39 2.57
CA ASP A 121 11.80 7.58 3.51
C ASP A 121 11.05 6.27 3.77
N PRO A 122 11.29 5.23 2.98
CA PRO A 122 10.60 3.97 3.13
C PRO A 122 10.95 3.24 4.44
N HIS A 123 12.12 3.50 5.03
CA HIS A 123 12.47 2.92 6.32
C HIS A 123 11.65 3.57 7.45
N ALA A 124 11.57 4.91 7.49
CA ALA A 124 10.73 5.61 8.47
C ALA A 124 9.24 5.22 8.32
N ALA A 125 8.75 5.10 7.09
CA ALA A 125 7.39 4.60 6.82
C ALA A 125 7.17 3.20 7.39
N LEU A 126 8.09 2.28 7.20
CA LEU A 126 8.00 0.92 7.76
C LEU A 126 8.04 0.91 9.29
N ILE A 127 8.79 1.79 9.94
CA ILE A 127 8.81 1.93 11.41
C ILE A 127 7.43 2.41 11.92
N GLU A 128 6.81 3.39 11.24
CA GLU A 128 5.45 3.84 11.59
C GLU A 128 4.40 2.73 11.34
N ILE A 129 4.49 2.02 10.23
CA ILE A 129 3.66 0.85 9.93
C ILE A 129 3.78 -0.18 11.07
N ARG A 130 5.02 -0.49 11.47
CA ARG A 130 5.28 -1.43 12.57
C ARG A 130 4.70 -0.95 13.90
N ARG A 131 4.79 0.34 14.19
CA ARG A 131 4.27 0.93 15.44
C ARG A 131 2.75 0.74 15.57
N VAL A 132 2.01 1.01 14.50
CA VAL A 132 0.53 0.95 14.53
C VAL A 132 -0.01 -0.46 14.29
N LEU A 133 0.81 -1.40 13.84
CA LEU A 133 0.46 -2.81 13.67
C LEU A 133 0.46 -3.53 15.01
N LYS A 134 -0.53 -4.37 15.26
CA LYS A 134 -0.56 -5.25 16.44
C LYS A 134 0.60 -6.26 16.40
N PRO A 135 1.05 -6.78 17.56
CA PRO A 135 2.16 -7.75 17.62
C PRO A 135 1.96 -9.00 16.76
N GLU A 136 0.71 -9.48 16.68
CA GLU A 136 0.31 -10.64 15.85
C GLU A 136 -0.24 -10.21 14.48
N GLY A 137 -0.14 -8.93 14.15
CA GLY A 137 -0.67 -8.37 12.92
C GLY A 137 0.20 -8.68 11.70
N LYS A 138 -0.38 -8.46 10.53
CA LYS A 138 0.27 -8.73 9.25
C LYS A 138 0.29 -7.50 8.35
N VAL A 139 1.36 -7.33 7.61
CA VAL A 139 1.44 -6.31 6.55
C VAL A 139 1.50 -6.99 5.19
N PHE A 140 0.71 -6.51 4.27
CA PHE A 140 0.73 -6.93 2.87
C PHE A 140 1.15 -5.75 2.00
N ILE A 141 2.27 -5.88 1.30
CA ILE A 141 2.76 -4.84 0.39
C ILE A 141 2.80 -5.40 -1.01
N LEU A 142 2.01 -4.80 -1.91
CA LEU A 142 2.04 -5.07 -3.33
C LEU A 142 2.72 -3.89 -4.03
N ASP A 143 3.78 -4.15 -4.79
CA ASP A 143 4.41 -3.09 -5.59
C ASP A 143 5.13 -3.65 -6.83
N TRP A 144 5.64 -2.76 -7.67
CA TRP A 144 6.40 -3.11 -8.85
C TRP A 144 7.70 -3.82 -8.46
N CYS A 145 8.05 -4.84 -9.24
CA CYS A 145 9.23 -5.65 -9.01
C CYS A 145 10.30 -5.38 -10.07
N LYS A 146 11.41 -4.78 -9.65
CA LYS A 146 12.54 -4.43 -10.54
C LYS A 146 13.32 -5.66 -11.05
N ASP A 147 13.02 -6.87 -10.56
CA ASP A 147 13.59 -8.10 -11.12
C ASP A 147 13.13 -8.35 -12.57
N TYR A 148 12.02 -7.75 -12.99
CA TYR A 148 11.55 -7.81 -14.37
C TYR A 148 12.20 -6.73 -15.22
N LEU A 149 12.72 -7.11 -16.40
CA LEU A 149 13.40 -6.19 -17.34
C LEU A 149 12.50 -5.01 -17.72
N SER A 150 11.21 -5.25 -17.95
CA SER A 150 10.23 -4.18 -18.21
C SER A 150 10.17 -3.14 -17.09
N CYS A 151 10.19 -3.60 -15.82
CA CYS A 151 10.19 -2.69 -14.68
C CYS A 151 11.52 -1.93 -14.53
N GLN A 152 12.66 -2.54 -14.92
CA GLN A 152 13.96 -1.81 -14.96
C GLN A 152 13.92 -0.68 -15.98
N ILE A 153 13.38 -0.94 -17.17
CA ILE A 153 13.22 0.09 -18.21
C ILE A 153 12.26 1.19 -17.73
N CYS A 154 11.12 0.82 -17.14
CA CYS A 154 10.17 1.78 -16.58
C CYS A 154 10.81 2.61 -15.45
N ASP A 155 11.52 1.97 -14.49
CA ASP A 155 12.23 2.67 -13.41
C ASP A 155 13.21 3.70 -13.96
N PHE A 156 13.98 3.33 -15.00
CA PHE A 156 14.90 4.24 -15.64
C PHE A 156 14.18 5.45 -16.29
N ILE A 157 13.11 5.21 -17.04
CA ILE A 157 12.36 6.27 -17.71
C ILE A 157 11.65 7.17 -16.71
N LEU A 158 10.94 6.58 -15.73
CA LEU A 158 10.13 7.33 -14.76
C LEU A 158 10.96 8.27 -13.90
N LYS A 159 12.19 7.93 -13.56
CA LYS A 159 13.11 8.82 -12.85
C LYS A 159 13.39 10.15 -13.58
N PHE A 160 13.19 10.19 -14.89
CA PHE A 160 13.39 11.41 -15.69
C PHE A 160 12.08 12.13 -16.04
N VAL A 161 10.97 11.39 -16.16
CA VAL A 161 9.71 11.96 -16.68
C VAL A 161 8.65 12.17 -15.62
N ASP A 162 8.75 11.48 -14.46
CA ASP A 162 7.79 11.59 -13.36
C ASP A 162 8.48 12.16 -12.11
N PRO A 163 8.27 13.46 -11.81
CA PRO A 163 8.87 14.08 -10.62
C PRO A 163 8.44 13.47 -9.28
N ALA A 164 7.29 12.80 -9.26
CA ALA A 164 6.77 12.13 -8.06
C ALA A 164 7.42 10.77 -7.82
N TYR A 165 7.87 10.10 -8.90
CA TYR A 165 8.45 8.77 -8.84
C TYR A 165 9.80 8.76 -8.11
N LYS A 166 9.99 7.78 -7.20
CA LYS A 166 11.25 7.60 -6.48
C LYS A 166 12.04 6.42 -7.05
N GLN A 167 11.60 5.23 -6.78
CA GLN A 167 12.28 4.04 -7.24
C GLN A 167 11.43 2.79 -7.16
N CYS A 168 11.71 1.85 -8.03
CA CYS A 168 11.26 0.48 -7.97
C CYS A 168 12.34 -0.38 -7.29
N TYR A 169 11.93 -1.40 -6.55
CA TYR A 169 12.83 -2.28 -5.81
C TYR A 169 12.95 -3.66 -6.46
N THR A 170 14.15 -4.24 -6.44
CA THR A 170 14.30 -5.70 -6.58
C THR A 170 13.76 -6.39 -5.34
N GLN A 171 13.36 -7.65 -5.46
CA GLN A 171 12.93 -8.42 -4.29
C GLN A 171 14.00 -8.43 -3.18
N LYS A 172 15.27 -8.53 -3.55
CA LYS A 172 16.38 -8.54 -2.58
C LYS A 172 16.51 -7.21 -1.81
N GLU A 173 16.43 -6.08 -2.51
CA GLU A 173 16.47 -4.75 -1.90
C GLU A 173 15.28 -4.54 -0.97
N PHE A 174 14.08 -4.93 -1.43
CA PHE A 174 12.86 -4.83 -0.65
C PHE A 174 12.91 -5.67 0.62
N HIS A 175 13.38 -6.93 0.52
CA HIS A 175 13.58 -7.79 1.70
C HIS A 175 14.60 -7.23 2.69
N SER A 176 15.69 -6.63 2.20
CA SER A 176 16.68 -5.99 3.08
C SER A 176 16.07 -4.83 3.85
N LEU A 177 15.24 -4.02 3.17
CA LEU A 177 14.54 -2.89 3.77
C LEU A 177 13.54 -3.33 4.84
N LEU A 178 12.72 -4.35 4.55
CA LEU A 178 11.77 -4.91 5.51
C LEU A 178 12.47 -5.43 6.77
N ARG A 179 13.56 -6.20 6.61
CA ARG A 179 14.34 -6.69 7.75
C ARG A 179 15.00 -5.57 8.55
N SER A 180 15.47 -4.51 7.90
CA SER A 180 16.06 -3.36 8.59
C SER A 180 15.04 -2.59 9.43
N ALA A 181 13.75 -2.73 9.12
CA ALA A 181 12.64 -2.16 9.88
C ALA A 181 11.99 -3.17 10.85
N TYR A 182 12.71 -4.25 11.18
CA TYR A 182 12.31 -5.28 12.14
C TYR A 182 11.04 -6.03 11.74
N PHE A 183 10.95 -6.42 10.45
CA PHE A 183 9.94 -7.34 9.96
C PHE A 183 10.54 -8.69 9.57
N ASP A 184 9.83 -9.76 9.90
CA ASP A 184 10.05 -11.08 9.34
C ASP A 184 9.21 -11.26 8.08
N ILE A 185 9.76 -11.96 7.10
CA ILE A 185 9.13 -12.16 5.81
C ILE A 185 8.51 -13.55 5.80
N GLU A 186 7.18 -13.62 5.83
CA GLU A 186 6.44 -14.88 5.88
C GLU A 186 6.29 -15.52 4.51
N ARG A 187 5.75 -14.74 3.57
CA ARG A 187 5.51 -15.20 2.21
C ARG A 187 5.83 -14.10 1.20
N VAL A 188 6.31 -14.50 0.04
CA VAL A 188 6.52 -13.59 -1.09
C VAL A 188 6.12 -14.27 -2.39
N THR A 189 5.51 -13.51 -3.28
CA THR A 189 5.25 -13.96 -4.64
C THR A 189 5.60 -12.87 -5.65
N LYS A 190 5.96 -13.30 -6.86
CA LYS A 190 6.15 -12.42 -8.02
C LYS A 190 5.24 -12.89 -9.14
N PHE A 191 4.58 -11.96 -9.80
CA PHE A 191 3.70 -12.27 -10.92
C PHE A 191 3.70 -11.18 -11.99
N ARG A 192 3.17 -11.51 -13.15
CA ARG A 192 2.97 -10.57 -14.27
C ARG A 192 1.56 -10.69 -14.79
N PHE A 193 0.93 -9.58 -15.08
CA PHE A 193 -0.37 -9.57 -15.77
C PHE A 193 -0.35 -8.84 -17.12
N SER A 194 0.82 -8.39 -17.55
CA SER A 194 1.05 -7.86 -18.90
C SER A 194 2.55 -7.93 -19.24
N VAL A 195 2.90 -7.49 -20.43
CA VAL A 195 4.33 -7.39 -20.82
C VAL A 195 5.06 -6.35 -19.95
N VAL A 196 4.35 -5.31 -19.50
CA VAL A 196 4.92 -4.17 -18.75
C VAL A 196 4.94 -4.43 -17.25
N TRP A 197 3.82 -4.90 -16.67
CA TRP A 197 3.62 -4.93 -15.22
C TRP A 197 4.14 -6.22 -14.59
N GLY A 198 5.31 -6.13 -14.01
CA GLY A 198 5.88 -7.13 -13.11
C GLY A 198 5.71 -6.65 -11.67
N MET A 199 5.07 -7.47 -10.85
CA MET A 199 4.68 -7.14 -9.47
C MET A 199 5.29 -8.13 -8.49
N MET A 200 5.41 -7.70 -7.23
CA MET A 200 5.64 -8.57 -6.08
C MET A 200 4.63 -8.28 -4.99
N ILE A 201 4.26 -9.31 -4.23
CA ILE A 201 3.53 -9.19 -2.97
C ILE A 201 4.42 -9.78 -1.89
N ALA A 202 4.56 -9.07 -0.78
CA ALA A 202 5.18 -9.57 0.43
C ALA A 202 4.18 -9.55 1.59
N GLU A 203 4.10 -10.64 2.33
CA GLU A 203 3.48 -10.72 3.65
C GLU A 203 4.58 -10.71 4.69
N VAL A 204 4.46 -9.81 5.65
CA VAL A 204 5.44 -9.65 6.72
C VAL A 204 4.76 -9.49 8.08
N THR A 205 5.44 -9.92 9.13
CA THR A 205 5.03 -9.80 10.53
C THR A 205 6.08 -9.04 11.33
N PRO A 206 5.71 -8.38 12.43
CA PRO A 206 6.72 -7.76 13.31
C PRO A 206 7.66 -8.82 13.88
N GLN A 207 8.97 -8.55 13.85
CA GLN A 207 9.91 -9.40 14.58
C GLN A 207 9.60 -9.37 16.07
N THR A 208 9.51 -10.54 16.68
CA THR A 208 9.44 -10.67 18.12
C THR A 208 10.81 -10.24 18.68
N LEU A 209 10.86 -9.05 19.26
CA LEU A 209 12.06 -8.65 20.01
C LEU A 209 12.13 -9.57 21.23
N HIS A 210 12.92 -10.63 21.15
CA HIS A 210 13.33 -11.31 22.37
C HIS A 210 14.17 -10.33 23.15
N ASP A 211 13.66 -9.85 24.29
CA ASP A 211 14.44 -9.12 25.25
C ASP A 211 15.66 -9.97 25.56
N SER A 212 16.80 -9.53 25.03
CA SER A 212 18.11 -10.09 25.41
C SER A 212 18.34 -9.68 26.84
N VAL A 213 18.00 -10.57 27.77
CA VAL A 213 18.29 -10.47 29.19
C VAL A 213 19.81 -10.58 29.43
#